data_95ed0af6e1efb91a3a698a77a296edd2
#
_entry.id   95ed0af6e1efb91a3a698a77a296edd2
#
_cell.length_a   1.000
_cell.length_b   1.000
_cell.length_c   1.000
_cell.angle_alpha   90.00
_cell.angle_beta   90.00
_cell.angle_gamma   90.00
#
_symmetry.space_group_name_H-M   'P 1'
#
loop_
_entity.id
_entity.type
_entity.pdbx_description
1 polymer ?
#
loop_
_entity_poly.entity_id
_entity_poly.type
_entity_poly.pdbx_seq_one_letter_code
_entity_poly.pdbx_strand_id
1 'polypeptide(L)'
;MLTKKEEIHLLKKLGRKPNPLEIDMIDAEWSEHCSYKSSKKFVRSLPSRGKRVIVGPGYDAGVLDIGDEDVITVHIESHNHPSAVEPYGGAATGVGGVIRDIISMGTRPIALLDALRFSSLVEESNTSKSKWLFKNVVNGIADYGNCIGIPTVGGDIEFDNSFKDYCLVDVAAIGLGKKNQIISNHAQDDDLVILAGNPTGKDGIRGASFASKLLDDEDRSAVQIPDPFLEKLLIEATIEASDSKCINAMKDLGGGGLSCCLSELSDLLDKGIEVELSAVHTKIPDLSPNEIMISESQERMVYIISKEKLSKFEDIFNKYGI
;
A
#
# COMPACT_ATOMS: atom_id res chain seq x y z
N MET A 1 0.35 -14.46 14.01
CA MET A 1 0.35 -14.49 15.50
C MET A 1 1.78 -14.32 15.99
N LEU A 2 1.96 -13.48 17.00
CA LEU A 2 3.25 -13.23 17.62
C LEU A 2 3.87 -14.53 18.16
N THR A 3 5.17 -14.68 18.00
CA THR A 3 5.93 -15.77 18.63
C THR A 3 6.08 -15.50 20.13
N LYS A 4 6.34 -16.54 20.93
CA LYS A 4 6.60 -16.39 22.37
C LYS A 4 7.73 -15.39 22.70
N LYS A 5 8.75 -15.28 21.81
CA LYS A 5 9.83 -14.30 21.98
C LYS A 5 9.36 -12.88 21.75
N GLU A 6 8.51 -12.67 20.76
CA GLU A 6 7.91 -11.38 20.43
C GLU A 6 6.94 -10.94 21.53
N GLU A 7 6.13 -11.84 22.08
CA GLU A 7 5.26 -11.55 23.22
C GLU A 7 6.06 -11.08 24.46
N ILE A 8 7.14 -11.78 24.79
CA ILE A 8 8.04 -11.39 25.91
C ILE A 8 8.66 -10.02 25.63
N HIS A 9 9.08 -9.78 24.38
CA HIS A 9 9.66 -8.49 23.98
C HIS A 9 8.64 -7.36 24.11
N LEU A 10 7.42 -7.59 23.63
CA LEU A 10 6.30 -6.63 23.73
C LEU A 10 5.97 -6.29 25.18
N LEU A 11 5.82 -7.31 26.06
CA LEU A 11 5.61 -7.12 27.50
C LEU A 11 6.70 -6.25 28.14
N LYS A 12 7.96 -6.49 27.75
CA LYS A 12 9.10 -5.71 28.25
C LYS A 12 9.06 -4.26 27.78
N LYS A 13 8.68 -4.03 26.52
CA LYS A 13 8.58 -2.69 25.92
C LYS A 13 7.45 -1.87 26.54
N LEU A 14 6.27 -2.47 26.71
CA LEU A 14 5.09 -1.80 27.28
C LEU A 14 5.17 -1.62 28.81
N GLY A 15 5.92 -2.46 29.51
CA GLY A 15 5.92 -2.51 30.99
C GLY A 15 4.59 -3.02 31.60
N ARG A 16 3.66 -3.48 30.77
CA ARG A 16 2.35 -4.03 31.14
C ARG A 16 1.87 -5.05 30.12
N LYS A 17 0.79 -5.77 30.41
CA LYS A 17 0.15 -6.64 29.41
C LYS A 17 -0.47 -5.77 28.31
N PRO A 18 -0.28 -6.14 27.02
CA PRO A 18 -0.99 -5.51 25.92
C PRO A 18 -2.48 -5.86 25.98
N ASN A 19 -3.34 -4.96 25.52
CA ASN A 19 -4.74 -5.24 25.29
C ASN A 19 -4.94 -5.97 23.91
N PRO A 20 -6.14 -6.49 23.59
CA PRO A 20 -6.37 -7.21 22.33
C PRO A 20 -6.06 -6.36 21.08
N LEU A 21 -6.40 -5.07 21.07
CA LEU A 21 -6.13 -4.18 19.96
C LEU A 21 -4.61 -4.02 19.73
N GLU A 22 -3.85 -3.78 20.80
CA GLU A 22 -2.38 -3.66 20.72
C GLU A 22 -1.73 -4.96 20.22
N ILE A 23 -2.28 -6.13 20.58
CA ILE A 23 -1.79 -7.42 20.06
C ILE A 23 -2.00 -7.52 18.56
N ASP A 24 -3.21 -7.19 18.06
CA ASP A 24 -3.53 -7.28 16.63
C ASP A 24 -2.72 -6.27 15.81
N MET A 25 -2.56 -5.04 16.30
CA MET A 25 -1.72 -4.02 15.68
C MET A 25 -0.26 -4.48 15.59
N ILE A 26 0.32 -4.95 16.68
CA ILE A 26 1.72 -5.40 16.72
C ILE A 26 1.92 -6.69 15.91
N ASP A 27 0.92 -7.57 15.83
CA ASP A 27 1.00 -8.78 14.98
C ASP A 27 1.10 -8.40 13.49
N ALA A 28 0.35 -7.38 13.06
CA ALA A 28 0.46 -6.83 11.71
C ALA A 28 1.82 -6.16 11.47
N GLU A 29 2.22 -5.22 12.34
CA GLU A 29 3.48 -4.48 12.27
C GLU A 29 4.73 -5.36 12.27
N TRP A 30 4.72 -6.40 13.11
CA TRP A 30 5.85 -7.32 13.25
C TRP A 30 5.73 -8.54 12.34
N SER A 31 4.81 -8.57 11.40
CA SER A 31 4.80 -9.57 10.33
C SER A 31 6.08 -9.45 9.48
N GLU A 32 6.46 -10.51 8.76
CA GLU A 32 7.57 -10.42 7.80
C GLU A 32 7.26 -9.40 6.70
N HIS A 33 6.00 -9.32 6.30
CA HIS A 33 5.52 -8.44 5.26
C HIS A 33 5.76 -6.96 5.59
N CYS A 34 5.38 -6.50 6.80
CA CYS A 34 5.54 -5.09 7.19
C CYS A 34 6.95 -4.77 7.72
N SER A 35 7.55 -5.67 8.52
CA SER A 35 8.80 -5.37 9.23
C SER A 35 10.07 -5.78 8.48
N TYR A 36 9.97 -6.65 7.46
CA TYR A 36 11.13 -7.22 6.76
C TYR A 36 12.14 -7.85 7.74
N LYS A 37 11.67 -8.41 8.85
CA LYS A 37 12.52 -8.81 9.98
C LYS A 37 13.59 -9.84 9.63
N SER A 38 13.38 -10.69 8.63
CA SER A 38 14.37 -11.65 8.14
C SER A 38 15.15 -11.18 6.91
N SER A 39 14.54 -10.39 6.02
CA SER A 39 15.11 -9.96 4.74
C SER A 39 15.83 -8.61 4.80
N LYS A 40 15.51 -7.75 5.75
CA LYS A 40 16.05 -6.38 5.89
C LYS A 40 17.57 -6.28 5.81
N LYS A 41 18.30 -7.28 6.35
CA LYS A 41 19.77 -7.30 6.31
C LYS A 41 20.30 -7.43 4.87
N PHE A 42 19.58 -8.13 3.99
CA PHE A 42 19.94 -8.29 2.58
C PHE A 42 19.56 -7.04 1.79
N VAL A 43 18.34 -6.51 2.00
CA VAL A 43 17.88 -5.27 1.37
C VAL A 43 18.83 -4.11 1.65
N ARG A 44 19.32 -3.98 2.89
CA ARG A 44 20.30 -2.95 3.28
C ARG A 44 21.66 -3.08 2.59
N SER A 45 21.98 -4.22 1.99
CA SER A 45 23.24 -4.41 1.23
C SER A 45 23.16 -3.89 -0.21
N LEU A 46 21.95 -3.59 -0.70
CA LEU A 46 21.77 -3.03 -2.04
C LEU A 46 22.26 -1.58 -2.12
N PRO A 47 22.78 -1.14 -3.26
CA PRO A 47 23.22 0.25 -3.46
C PRO A 47 21.99 1.16 -3.47
N SER A 48 21.86 1.97 -2.42
CA SER A 48 20.72 2.86 -2.20
C SER A 48 21.08 4.35 -2.21
N ARG A 49 22.32 4.68 -2.54
CA ARG A 49 22.85 6.06 -2.54
C ARG A 49 23.49 6.41 -3.86
N GLY A 50 23.34 7.67 -4.27
CA GLY A 50 23.96 8.18 -5.50
C GLY A 50 23.69 9.68 -5.66
N LYS A 51 24.40 10.35 -6.57
CA LYS A 51 24.25 11.80 -6.79
C LYS A 51 22.84 12.23 -7.23
N ARG A 52 22.09 11.30 -7.84
CA ARG A 52 20.74 11.55 -8.34
C ARG A 52 19.64 11.08 -7.39
N VAL A 53 19.96 10.39 -6.30
CA VAL A 53 18.99 9.94 -5.32
C VAL A 53 18.59 11.11 -4.44
N ILE A 54 17.33 11.54 -4.54
CA ILE A 54 16.73 12.57 -3.67
C ILE A 54 16.11 11.90 -2.44
N VAL A 55 15.32 10.84 -2.65
CA VAL A 55 14.74 10.04 -1.59
C VAL A 55 15.14 8.58 -1.81
N GLY A 56 15.77 8.00 -0.81
CA GLY A 56 16.18 6.59 -0.78
C GLY A 56 15.21 5.72 0.01
N PRO A 57 15.62 4.49 0.39
CA PRO A 57 14.79 3.56 1.17
C PRO A 57 14.36 4.13 2.52
N GLY A 58 13.13 3.80 2.95
CA GLY A 58 12.51 4.24 4.20
C GLY A 58 11.32 5.17 4.00
N TYR A 59 10.94 5.39 2.75
CA TYR A 59 9.74 6.09 2.30
C TYR A 59 8.93 5.17 1.38
N ASP A 60 7.72 5.56 1.02
CA ASP A 60 6.82 4.75 0.19
C ASP A 60 7.42 4.47 -1.19
N ALA A 61 8.16 5.44 -1.78
CA ALA A 61 8.84 5.23 -3.04
C ALA A 61 10.19 5.95 -3.10
N GLY A 62 11.09 5.47 -3.97
CA GLY A 62 12.35 6.12 -4.28
C GLY A 62 12.19 7.29 -5.26
N VAL A 63 12.94 8.38 -5.06
CA VAL A 63 12.91 9.57 -5.93
C VAL A 63 14.28 9.85 -6.51
N LEU A 64 14.35 9.99 -7.84
CA LEU A 64 15.56 10.27 -8.58
C LEU A 64 15.46 11.60 -9.33
N ASP A 65 16.53 12.39 -9.24
CA ASP A 65 16.74 13.59 -10.05
C ASP A 65 17.09 13.19 -11.50
N ILE A 66 16.33 13.64 -12.46
CA ILE A 66 16.59 13.41 -13.89
C ILE A 66 17.11 14.66 -14.63
N GLY A 67 17.29 15.77 -13.92
CA GLY A 67 17.74 17.06 -14.45
C GLY A 67 16.58 18.04 -14.67
N ASP A 68 16.88 19.30 -14.94
CA ASP A 68 15.91 20.36 -15.28
C ASP A 68 14.77 20.51 -14.27
N GLU A 69 15.08 20.29 -12.97
CA GLU A 69 14.13 20.27 -11.85
C GLU A 69 13.09 19.13 -11.93
N ASP A 70 13.24 18.23 -12.88
CA ASP A 70 12.38 17.06 -13.02
C ASP A 70 12.86 15.89 -12.16
N VAL A 71 11.91 15.12 -11.67
CA VAL A 71 12.14 13.90 -10.88
C VAL A 71 11.29 12.76 -11.38
N ILE A 72 11.80 11.54 -11.26
CA ILE A 72 11.01 10.32 -11.35
C ILE A 72 10.91 9.69 -9.97
N THR A 73 9.74 9.19 -9.67
CA THR A 73 9.47 8.34 -8.51
C THR A 73 9.29 6.91 -8.99
N VAL A 74 9.85 5.96 -8.28
CA VAL A 74 9.78 4.54 -8.65
C VAL A 74 9.47 3.71 -7.42
N HIS A 75 8.47 2.86 -7.53
CA HIS A 75 8.14 1.83 -6.56
C HIS A 75 7.91 0.49 -7.26
N ILE A 76 8.21 -0.61 -6.59
CA ILE A 76 7.90 -1.97 -7.02
C ILE A 76 7.40 -2.77 -5.82
N GLU A 77 6.31 -3.48 -6.01
CA GLU A 77 5.70 -4.32 -5.00
C GLU A 77 5.25 -5.65 -5.58
N SER A 78 5.28 -6.70 -4.75
CA SER A 78 4.73 -8.01 -5.08
C SER A 78 3.38 -8.23 -4.42
N HIS A 79 2.38 -8.80 -5.18
CA HIS A 79 1.05 -9.12 -4.66
C HIS A 79 0.67 -10.59 -4.95
N ASN A 80 1.54 -11.50 -4.49
CA ASN A 80 1.55 -12.91 -4.87
C ASN A 80 0.45 -13.73 -4.19
N HIS A 81 0.39 -13.73 -2.85
CA HIS A 81 -0.59 -14.52 -2.08
C HIS A 81 -2.04 -14.17 -2.44
N PRO A 82 -2.44 -12.89 -2.43
CA PRO A 82 -3.78 -12.51 -2.85
C PRO A 82 -4.10 -12.96 -4.28
N SER A 83 -3.15 -12.80 -5.21
CA SER A 83 -3.31 -13.21 -6.61
C SER A 83 -3.41 -14.73 -6.80
N ALA A 84 -2.77 -15.53 -5.94
CA ALA A 84 -2.87 -16.99 -5.99
C ALA A 84 -4.25 -17.51 -5.53
N VAL A 85 -4.94 -16.75 -4.67
CA VAL A 85 -6.26 -17.08 -4.11
C VAL A 85 -7.39 -16.48 -4.93
N GLU A 86 -7.30 -15.18 -5.27
CA GLU A 86 -8.25 -14.43 -6.09
C GLU A 86 -7.46 -13.58 -7.09
N PRO A 87 -7.11 -14.14 -8.27
CA PRO A 87 -6.11 -13.54 -9.15
C PRO A 87 -6.52 -12.22 -9.78
N TYR A 88 -7.82 -11.99 -10.01
CA TYR A 88 -8.29 -10.73 -10.59
C TYR A 88 -8.12 -9.57 -9.57
N GLY A 89 -8.76 -9.69 -8.41
CA GLY A 89 -8.71 -8.65 -7.37
C GLY A 89 -7.32 -8.53 -6.76
N GLY A 90 -6.63 -9.66 -6.53
CA GLY A 90 -5.28 -9.65 -6.01
C GLY A 90 -4.29 -8.90 -6.89
N ALA A 91 -4.33 -9.12 -8.21
CA ALA A 91 -3.45 -8.42 -9.16
C ALA A 91 -3.87 -6.95 -9.35
N ALA A 92 -5.17 -6.67 -9.40
CA ALA A 92 -5.71 -5.31 -9.48
C ALA A 92 -5.28 -4.47 -8.26
N THR A 93 -5.37 -5.05 -7.06
CA THR A 93 -4.94 -4.39 -5.81
C THR A 93 -3.44 -4.12 -5.80
N GLY A 94 -2.63 -5.02 -6.35
CA GLY A 94 -1.19 -4.79 -6.51
C GLY A 94 -0.89 -3.55 -7.36
N VAL A 95 -1.68 -3.30 -8.43
CA VAL A 95 -1.59 -2.04 -9.19
C VAL A 95 -1.96 -0.84 -8.33
N GLY A 96 -3.08 -0.91 -7.59
CA GLY A 96 -3.54 0.19 -6.72
C GLY A 96 -2.51 0.58 -5.67
N GLY A 97 -1.89 -0.41 -4.99
CA GLY A 97 -0.86 -0.17 -3.97
C GLY A 97 0.31 0.64 -4.51
N VAL A 98 0.95 0.17 -5.58
CA VAL A 98 2.13 0.87 -6.15
C VAL A 98 1.78 2.28 -6.68
N ILE A 99 0.55 2.50 -7.13
CA ILE A 99 0.08 3.83 -7.55
C ILE A 99 -0.04 4.77 -6.36
N ARG A 100 -0.60 4.30 -5.23
CA ARG A 100 -0.70 5.11 -4.00
C ARG A 100 0.66 5.49 -3.44
N ASP A 101 1.64 4.57 -3.49
CA ASP A 101 3.03 4.88 -3.12
C ASP A 101 3.65 5.99 -3.98
N ILE A 102 3.35 6.01 -5.27
CA ILE A 102 3.81 7.09 -6.16
C ILE A 102 3.18 8.43 -5.78
N ILE A 103 1.85 8.47 -5.58
CA ILE A 103 1.17 9.74 -5.24
C ILE A 103 1.52 10.21 -3.83
N SER A 104 1.83 9.31 -2.89
CA SER A 104 2.29 9.68 -1.54
C SER A 104 3.58 10.50 -1.56
N MET A 105 4.39 10.36 -2.61
CA MET A 105 5.58 11.18 -2.81
C MET A 105 5.29 12.55 -3.45
N GLY A 106 4.06 12.80 -3.89
CA GLY A 106 3.64 14.07 -4.54
C GLY A 106 3.86 14.08 -6.05
N THR A 107 4.12 12.95 -6.68
CA THR A 107 4.32 12.84 -8.14
C THR A 107 3.15 12.16 -8.82
N ARG A 108 2.93 12.48 -10.11
CA ARG A 108 1.88 11.87 -10.92
C ARG A 108 2.34 10.54 -11.50
N PRO A 109 1.64 9.44 -11.24
CA PRO A 109 1.93 8.16 -11.88
C PRO A 109 1.66 8.24 -13.39
N ILE A 110 2.58 7.70 -14.20
CA ILE A 110 2.55 7.80 -15.67
C ILE A 110 2.71 6.46 -16.38
N ALA A 111 3.24 5.44 -15.71
CA ALA A 111 3.53 4.16 -16.35
C ALA A 111 3.58 3.03 -15.31
N LEU A 112 3.22 1.83 -15.76
CA LEU A 112 3.38 0.55 -15.07
C LEU A 112 4.34 -0.36 -15.82
N LEU A 113 5.01 -1.23 -15.08
CA LEU A 113 5.77 -2.37 -15.61
C LEU A 113 5.41 -3.59 -14.76
N ASP A 114 5.21 -4.74 -15.42
CA ASP A 114 4.78 -5.95 -14.74
C ASP A 114 5.79 -7.07 -14.94
N ALA A 115 6.15 -7.76 -13.87
CA ALA A 115 6.94 -8.99 -13.92
C ALA A 115 6.08 -10.16 -13.40
N LEU A 116 5.70 -11.07 -14.30
CA LEU A 116 4.72 -12.10 -14.02
C LEU A 116 5.34 -13.51 -14.18
N ARG A 117 5.07 -14.39 -13.23
CA ARG A 117 5.54 -15.78 -13.26
C ARG A 117 4.39 -16.74 -13.01
N PHE A 118 4.29 -17.77 -13.85
CA PHE A 118 3.25 -18.80 -13.78
C PHE A 118 3.84 -20.17 -14.07
N SER A 119 3.10 -21.22 -13.72
CA SER A 119 3.40 -22.56 -14.23
C SER A 119 3.01 -22.70 -15.71
N SER A 120 3.50 -23.77 -16.34
CA SER A 120 3.24 -24.08 -17.74
C SER A 120 1.74 -24.00 -18.09
N LEU A 121 1.42 -23.40 -19.24
CA LEU A 121 0.06 -23.33 -19.77
C LEU A 121 -0.29 -24.50 -20.72
N VAL A 122 0.67 -25.39 -21.00
CA VAL A 122 0.52 -26.46 -21.99
C VAL A 122 0.68 -27.87 -21.40
N GLU A 123 1.29 -28.03 -20.23
CA GLU A 123 1.45 -29.32 -19.59
C GLU A 123 0.15 -29.82 -18.95
N GLU A 124 -0.30 -31.03 -19.29
CA GLU A 124 -1.62 -31.57 -18.92
C GLU A 124 -1.92 -31.61 -17.42
N SER A 125 -0.91 -31.80 -16.58
CA SER A 125 -1.11 -31.95 -15.12
C SER A 125 -1.51 -30.68 -14.37
N ASN A 126 -1.43 -29.49 -15.01
CA ASN A 126 -1.62 -28.19 -14.33
C ASN A 126 -2.35 -27.13 -15.14
N THR A 127 -2.78 -27.44 -16.34
CA THR A 127 -3.18 -26.45 -17.34
C THR A 127 -4.37 -25.59 -16.95
N SER A 128 -5.35 -26.13 -16.24
CA SER A 128 -6.59 -25.39 -15.93
C SER A 128 -6.36 -24.27 -14.89
N LYS A 129 -5.66 -24.56 -13.79
CA LYS A 129 -5.38 -23.58 -12.75
C LYS A 129 -4.38 -22.53 -13.22
N SER A 130 -3.30 -22.92 -13.90
CA SER A 130 -2.33 -22.00 -14.48
C SER A 130 -2.96 -21.04 -15.49
N LYS A 131 -3.82 -21.52 -16.38
CA LYS A 131 -4.59 -20.67 -17.33
C LYS A 131 -5.54 -19.74 -16.61
N TRP A 132 -6.21 -20.20 -15.56
CA TRP A 132 -7.10 -19.38 -14.76
C TRP A 132 -6.35 -18.27 -14.03
N LEU A 133 -5.22 -18.57 -13.38
CA LEU A 133 -4.35 -17.59 -12.74
C LEU A 133 -3.87 -16.56 -13.76
N PHE A 134 -3.24 -17.02 -14.85
CA PHE A 134 -2.70 -16.14 -15.90
C PHE A 134 -3.76 -15.19 -16.45
N LYS A 135 -4.90 -15.73 -16.89
CA LYS A 135 -5.97 -14.92 -17.47
C LYS A 135 -6.49 -13.85 -16.51
N ASN A 136 -6.75 -14.23 -15.26
CA ASN A 136 -7.38 -13.31 -14.30
C ASN A 136 -6.37 -12.28 -13.75
N VAL A 137 -5.11 -12.65 -13.54
CA VAL A 137 -4.04 -11.70 -13.20
C VAL A 137 -3.92 -10.63 -14.29
N VAL A 138 -3.79 -11.03 -15.55
CA VAL A 138 -3.68 -10.09 -16.68
C VAL A 138 -4.91 -9.20 -16.77
N ASN A 139 -6.11 -9.76 -16.62
CA ASN A 139 -7.35 -8.97 -16.62
C ASN A 139 -7.41 -7.98 -15.47
N GLY A 140 -7.03 -8.38 -14.24
CA GLY A 140 -7.01 -7.49 -13.07
C GLY A 140 -6.08 -6.29 -13.28
N ILE A 141 -4.85 -6.53 -13.75
CA ILE A 141 -3.90 -5.46 -14.09
C ILE A 141 -4.47 -4.55 -15.18
N ALA A 142 -4.98 -5.14 -16.26
CA ALA A 142 -5.49 -4.40 -17.41
C ALA A 142 -6.69 -3.51 -17.05
N ASP A 143 -7.69 -4.07 -16.36
CA ASP A 143 -8.90 -3.34 -16.00
C ASP A 143 -8.61 -2.21 -15.00
N TYR A 144 -7.73 -2.46 -14.03
CA TYR A 144 -7.31 -1.42 -13.09
C TYR A 144 -6.55 -0.30 -13.81
N GLY A 145 -5.50 -0.64 -14.55
CA GLY A 145 -4.68 0.33 -15.30
C GLY A 145 -5.50 1.14 -16.31
N ASN A 146 -6.41 0.49 -17.04
CA ASN A 146 -7.31 1.16 -17.98
C ASN A 146 -8.26 2.15 -17.29
N CYS A 147 -8.84 1.77 -16.14
CA CYS A 147 -9.75 2.63 -15.39
C CYS A 147 -9.05 3.88 -14.85
N ILE A 148 -7.86 3.75 -14.28
CA ILE A 148 -7.08 4.89 -13.78
C ILE A 148 -6.38 5.68 -14.89
N GLY A 149 -6.29 5.12 -16.12
CA GLY A 149 -5.67 5.75 -17.26
C GLY A 149 -4.14 5.71 -17.25
N ILE A 150 -3.53 4.69 -16.63
CA ILE A 150 -2.08 4.53 -16.55
C ILE A 150 -1.68 3.25 -17.30
N PRO A 151 -0.90 3.37 -18.41
CA PRO A 151 -0.57 2.24 -19.25
C PRO A 151 0.54 1.36 -18.64
N THR A 152 0.45 0.04 -18.81
CA THR A 152 1.61 -0.85 -18.74
C THR A 152 2.46 -0.66 -20.01
N VAL A 153 3.70 -0.22 -19.82
CA VAL A 153 4.62 0.13 -20.93
C VAL A 153 5.72 -0.90 -21.13
N GLY A 154 5.85 -1.87 -20.24
CA GLY A 154 6.85 -2.91 -20.31
C GLY A 154 6.67 -3.95 -19.22
N GLY A 155 7.59 -4.92 -19.18
CA GLY A 155 7.57 -6.01 -18.25
C GLY A 155 8.03 -7.31 -18.89
N ASP A 156 7.85 -8.42 -18.18
CA ASP A 156 8.13 -9.74 -18.70
C ASP A 156 7.20 -10.81 -18.13
N ILE A 157 7.05 -11.90 -18.84
CA ILE A 157 6.27 -13.06 -18.40
C ILE A 157 7.14 -14.31 -18.59
N GLU A 158 7.27 -15.09 -17.52
CA GLU A 158 8.00 -16.37 -17.57
C GLU A 158 7.13 -17.50 -17.04
N PHE A 159 7.40 -18.72 -17.54
CA PHE A 159 6.70 -19.94 -17.17
C PHE A 159 7.70 -20.96 -16.64
N ASP A 160 7.52 -21.36 -15.37
CA ASP A 160 8.34 -22.37 -14.73
C ASP A 160 7.49 -23.23 -13.81
N ASN A 161 7.75 -24.54 -13.80
CA ASN A 161 6.96 -25.49 -13.01
C ASN A 161 7.10 -25.33 -11.48
N SER A 162 8.09 -24.57 -11.01
CA SER A 162 8.19 -24.19 -9.60
C SER A 162 7.01 -23.33 -9.13
N PHE A 163 6.31 -22.65 -10.06
CA PHE A 163 5.08 -21.87 -9.80
C PHE A 163 3.80 -22.73 -9.90
N LYS A 164 3.91 -24.05 -9.75
CA LYS A 164 2.73 -24.91 -9.72
C LYS A 164 1.75 -24.47 -8.64
N ASP A 165 0.47 -24.27 -9.05
CA ASP A 165 -0.62 -23.82 -8.17
C ASP A 165 -0.43 -22.42 -7.55
N TYR A 166 0.54 -21.66 -8.05
CA TYR A 166 0.92 -20.34 -7.55
C TYR A 166 1.24 -19.38 -8.70
N CYS A 167 1.44 -18.11 -8.37
CA CYS A 167 1.92 -17.10 -9.32
C CYS A 167 2.81 -16.08 -8.60
N LEU A 168 3.69 -15.44 -9.35
CA LEU A 168 4.35 -14.22 -8.92
C LEU A 168 3.75 -13.06 -9.72
N VAL A 169 3.37 -12.03 -9.02
CA VAL A 169 2.80 -10.80 -9.57
C VAL A 169 3.55 -9.63 -8.95
N ASP A 170 4.52 -9.11 -9.67
CA ASP A 170 5.25 -7.90 -9.30
C ASP A 170 4.83 -6.78 -10.22
N VAL A 171 4.44 -5.65 -9.64
CA VAL A 171 4.08 -4.44 -10.36
C VAL A 171 5.02 -3.33 -9.94
N ALA A 172 5.59 -2.63 -10.92
CA ALA A 172 6.34 -1.41 -10.69
C ALA A 172 5.58 -0.22 -11.29
N ALA A 173 5.57 0.90 -10.57
CA ALA A 173 5.00 2.15 -11.05
C ALA A 173 6.09 3.23 -11.16
N ILE A 174 5.93 4.08 -12.15
CA ILE A 174 6.77 5.25 -12.39
C ILE A 174 5.91 6.50 -12.28
N GLY A 175 6.34 7.42 -11.42
CA GLY A 175 5.78 8.77 -11.32
C GLY A 175 6.71 9.82 -11.92
N LEU A 176 6.13 10.91 -12.40
CA LEU A 176 6.84 12.09 -12.88
C LEU A 176 6.37 13.33 -12.13
N GLY A 177 7.31 14.19 -11.78
CA GLY A 177 7.00 15.45 -11.09
C GLY A 177 8.17 16.42 -11.10
N LYS A 178 8.04 17.49 -10.33
CA LYS A 178 9.10 18.46 -10.07
C LYS A 178 9.67 18.27 -8.66
N LYS A 179 10.92 18.65 -8.45
CA LYS A 179 11.56 18.58 -7.12
C LYS A 179 10.76 19.29 -6.02
N ASN A 180 10.14 20.42 -6.35
CA ASN A 180 9.34 21.20 -5.41
C ASN A 180 7.94 20.62 -5.13
N GLN A 181 7.53 19.56 -5.83
CA GLN A 181 6.29 18.83 -5.59
C GLN A 181 6.49 17.70 -4.56
N ILE A 182 7.73 17.23 -4.39
CA ILE A 182 8.01 16.14 -3.45
C ILE A 182 7.56 16.54 -2.04
N ILE A 183 6.77 15.66 -1.42
CA ILE A 183 6.26 15.86 -0.07
C ILE A 183 7.41 15.74 0.92
N SER A 184 7.57 16.79 1.74
CA SER A 184 8.67 16.87 2.71
C SER A 184 8.40 16.12 4.01
N ASN A 185 7.20 15.58 4.18
CA ASN A 185 6.76 14.85 5.38
C ASN A 185 7.19 15.54 6.68
N HIS A 186 6.46 16.59 7.02
CA HIS A 186 6.65 17.33 8.28
C HIS A 186 5.29 17.52 8.96
N ALA A 187 5.30 17.73 10.26
CA ALA A 187 4.09 18.06 11.02
C ALA A 187 4.38 19.07 12.11
N GLN A 188 3.39 19.91 12.39
CA GLN A 188 3.36 20.78 13.55
C GLN A 188 2.45 20.16 14.63
N ASP A 189 2.62 20.62 15.88
CA ASP A 189 1.67 20.26 16.93
C ASP A 189 0.29 20.81 16.53
N ASP A 190 -0.76 20.03 16.79
CA ASP A 190 -2.15 20.34 16.38
C ASP A 190 -2.49 20.27 14.88
N ASP A 191 -1.60 19.79 14.01
CA ASP A 191 -1.99 19.43 12.66
C ASP A 191 -3.06 18.33 12.68
N LEU A 192 -3.92 18.32 11.67
CA LEU A 192 -5.01 17.36 11.55
C LEU A 192 -4.58 16.11 10.79
N VAL A 193 -5.07 14.97 11.26
CA VAL A 193 -4.94 13.68 10.59
C VAL A 193 -6.24 13.39 9.86
N ILE A 194 -6.20 13.37 8.54
CA ILE A 194 -7.37 13.15 7.68
C ILE A 194 -7.24 11.80 6.97
N LEU A 195 -8.24 10.95 7.14
CA LEU A 195 -8.42 9.74 6.33
C LEU A 195 -9.38 10.05 5.18
N ALA A 196 -8.94 9.85 3.95
CA ALA A 196 -9.80 10.02 2.78
C ALA A 196 -9.74 8.80 1.85
N GLY A 197 -10.78 8.64 1.03
CA GLY A 197 -10.96 7.54 0.09
C GLY A 197 -12.07 6.58 0.50
N ASN A 198 -11.87 5.30 0.24
CA ASN A 198 -12.88 4.26 0.44
C ASN A 198 -13.28 4.10 1.92
N PRO A 199 -14.57 3.89 2.24
CA PRO A 199 -14.93 3.52 3.60
C PRO A 199 -14.24 2.24 4.07
N THR A 200 -13.90 2.18 5.35
CA THR A 200 -13.27 1.01 5.97
C THR A 200 -14.26 -0.16 6.07
N GLY A 201 -13.89 -1.33 5.55
CA GLY A 201 -14.67 -2.57 5.62
C GLY A 201 -13.96 -3.68 6.37
N LYS A 202 -14.45 -4.91 6.18
CA LYS A 202 -13.79 -6.14 6.69
C LYS A 202 -12.84 -6.79 5.67
N ASP A 203 -12.68 -6.17 4.52
CA ASP A 203 -11.80 -6.65 3.46
C ASP A 203 -10.33 -6.50 3.88
N GLY A 204 -9.52 -7.50 3.54
CA GLY A 204 -8.09 -7.52 3.83
C GLY A 204 -7.72 -7.65 5.31
N ILE A 205 -8.66 -7.99 6.20
CA ILE A 205 -8.32 -8.18 7.62
C ILE A 205 -7.28 -9.28 7.77
N ARG A 206 -6.13 -8.93 8.38
CA ARG A 206 -4.95 -9.78 8.52
C ARG A 206 -4.24 -10.11 7.20
N GLY A 207 -4.40 -9.32 6.15
CA GLY A 207 -3.73 -9.50 4.87
C GLY A 207 -2.20 -9.54 5.01
N ALA A 208 -1.60 -8.64 5.77
CA ALA A 208 -0.16 -8.64 6.06
C ALA A 208 0.31 -9.93 6.77
N SER A 209 -0.47 -10.44 7.73
CA SER A 209 -0.19 -11.72 8.39
C SER A 209 -0.41 -12.90 7.46
N PHE A 210 -1.41 -12.83 6.57
CA PHE A 210 -1.68 -13.83 5.54
C PHE A 210 -0.54 -13.91 4.52
N ALA A 211 -0.05 -12.79 4.02
CA ALA A 211 1.07 -12.72 3.09
C ALA A 211 2.38 -13.32 3.65
N SER A 212 2.46 -13.50 4.98
CA SER A 212 3.62 -14.06 5.68
C SER A 212 3.49 -15.54 6.04
N LYS A 213 2.45 -16.27 5.55
CA LYS A 213 2.18 -17.69 5.85
C LYS A 213 2.18 -18.54 4.59
N LEU A 214 2.11 -19.88 4.77
CA LEU A 214 1.77 -20.79 3.70
C LEU A 214 0.29 -20.62 3.33
N LEU A 215 -0.02 -20.71 2.03
CA LEU A 215 -1.39 -20.61 1.52
C LEU A 215 -2.30 -21.70 2.12
N ASP A 216 -3.49 -21.27 2.56
CA ASP A 216 -4.59 -22.14 2.93
C ASP A 216 -5.85 -21.69 2.18
N ASP A 217 -6.70 -22.64 1.73
CA ASP A 217 -7.89 -22.35 0.91
C ASP A 217 -8.98 -21.55 1.66
N GLU A 218 -8.89 -21.42 2.98
CA GLU A 218 -9.86 -20.69 3.82
C GLU A 218 -9.61 -19.17 3.87
N ASP A 219 -8.52 -18.66 3.32
CA ASP A 219 -8.06 -17.27 3.54
C ASP A 219 -8.62 -16.23 2.52
N ARG A 220 -9.72 -16.52 1.83
CA ARG A 220 -10.31 -15.57 0.85
C ARG A 220 -10.73 -14.23 1.44
N SER A 221 -11.08 -14.19 2.72
CA SER A 221 -11.45 -12.94 3.42
C SER A 221 -10.26 -11.98 3.64
N ALA A 222 -9.04 -12.49 3.49
CA ALA A 222 -7.82 -11.68 3.57
C ALA A 222 -7.47 -10.97 2.26
N VAL A 223 -8.20 -11.25 1.17
CA VAL A 223 -8.01 -10.57 -0.11
C VAL A 223 -8.79 -9.26 -0.12
N GLN A 224 -8.13 -8.21 -0.55
CA GLN A 224 -8.72 -6.88 -0.67
C GLN A 224 -9.62 -6.79 -1.91
N ILE A 225 -10.56 -5.85 -1.90
CA ILE A 225 -11.49 -5.58 -3.00
C ILE A 225 -11.04 -4.27 -3.69
N PRO A 226 -10.61 -4.32 -4.97
CA PRO A 226 -10.14 -3.13 -5.69
C PRO A 226 -11.31 -2.25 -6.16
N ASP A 227 -11.13 -0.92 -6.09
CA ASP A 227 -12.00 0.10 -6.68
C ASP A 227 -11.19 1.08 -7.52
N PRO A 228 -10.84 0.73 -8.76
CA PRO A 228 -10.01 1.58 -9.62
C PRO A 228 -10.67 2.89 -10.00
N PHE A 229 -12.01 2.99 -9.95
CA PHE A 229 -12.69 4.26 -10.19
C PHE A 229 -12.43 5.25 -9.05
N LEU A 230 -12.58 4.80 -7.82
CA LEU A 230 -12.26 5.64 -6.66
C LEU A 230 -10.75 5.98 -6.60
N GLU A 231 -9.88 5.01 -6.95
CA GLU A 231 -8.44 5.28 -7.06
C GLU A 231 -8.15 6.41 -8.05
N LYS A 232 -8.83 6.43 -9.20
CA LYS A 232 -8.69 7.52 -10.18
C LYS A 232 -9.05 8.87 -9.58
N LEU A 233 -10.15 8.95 -8.84
CA LEU A 233 -10.57 10.19 -8.19
C LEU A 233 -9.57 10.60 -7.10
N LEU A 234 -9.09 9.64 -6.33
CA LEU A 234 -8.09 9.85 -5.27
C LEU A 234 -6.75 10.38 -5.83
N ILE A 235 -6.29 9.85 -6.98
CA ILE A 235 -5.11 10.38 -7.68
C ILE A 235 -5.29 11.86 -7.99
N GLU A 236 -6.41 12.25 -8.62
CA GLU A 236 -6.61 13.63 -9.05
C GLU A 236 -6.76 14.58 -7.86
N ALA A 237 -7.52 14.19 -6.83
CA ALA A 237 -7.69 14.99 -5.61
C ALA A 237 -6.34 15.18 -4.88
N THR A 238 -5.57 14.11 -4.72
CA THR A 238 -4.26 14.15 -4.04
C THR A 238 -3.26 15.05 -4.76
N ILE A 239 -3.15 14.92 -6.09
CA ILE A 239 -2.24 15.75 -6.89
C ILE A 239 -2.66 17.23 -6.82
N GLU A 240 -3.96 17.56 -6.95
CA GLU A 240 -4.44 18.95 -6.83
C GLU A 240 -4.19 19.52 -5.44
N ALA A 241 -4.41 18.75 -4.38
CA ALA A 241 -4.14 19.16 -3.01
C ALA A 241 -2.64 19.36 -2.75
N SER A 242 -1.79 18.49 -3.30
CA SER A 242 -0.33 18.61 -3.24
C SER A 242 0.18 19.86 -3.96
N ASP A 243 -0.25 20.09 -5.19
CA ASP A 243 0.09 21.28 -5.98
C ASP A 243 -0.37 22.57 -5.28
N SER A 244 -1.51 22.51 -4.60
CA SER A 244 -2.06 23.61 -3.80
C SER A 244 -1.33 23.82 -2.47
N LYS A 245 -0.30 22.98 -2.14
CA LYS A 245 0.45 23.01 -0.88
C LYS A 245 -0.44 22.88 0.36
N CYS A 246 -1.52 22.10 0.26
CA CYS A 246 -2.40 21.81 1.39
C CYS A 246 -1.83 20.73 2.30
N ILE A 247 -1.01 19.82 1.78
CA ILE A 247 -0.52 18.61 2.46
C ILE A 247 0.84 18.88 3.08
N ASN A 248 0.99 18.58 4.36
CA ASN A 248 2.25 18.65 5.10
C ASN A 248 2.97 17.29 5.08
N ALA A 249 2.21 16.20 5.22
CA ALA A 249 2.67 14.83 5.08
C ALA A 249 1.51 13.96 4.57
N MET A 250 1.82 12.84 3.94
CA MET A 250 0.82 11.85 3.56
C MET A 250 1.43 10.46 3.45
N LYS A 251 0.56 9.47 3.56
CA LYS A 251 0.90 8.07 3.41
C LYS A 251 -0.32 7.27 2.94
N ASP A 252 -0.06 6.26 2.12
CA ASP A 252 -1.09 5.31 1.72
C ASP A 252 -1.47 4.34 2.84
N LEU A 253 -2.58 3.64 2.68
CA LEU A 253 -2.96 2.52 3.51
C LEU A 253 -2.84 1.22 2.70
N GLY A 254 -1.74 0.53 2.91
CA GLY A 254 -1.48 -0.80 2.38
C GLY A 254 -1.65 -1.89 3.44
N GLY A 255 -0.67 -2.79 3.52
CA GLY A 255 -0.63 -3.87 4.51
C GLY A 255 -0.69 -3.38 5.95
N GLY A 256 -1.51 -4.05 6.77
CA GLY A 256 -1.74 -3.66 8.16
C GLY A 256 -2.64 -2.45 8.39
N GLY A 257 -3.18 -1.85 7.32
CA GLY A 257 -4.19 -0.79 7.37
C GLY A 257 -3.76 0.46 8.13
N LEU A 258 -4.69 1.04 8.90
CA LEU A 258 -4.40 2.23 9.73
C LEU A 258 -3.28 1.99 10.75
N SER A 259 -3.13 0.77 11.25
CA SER A 259 -2.08 0.44 12.23
C SER A 259 -0.70 0.75 11.66
N CYS A 260 -0.33 0.15 10.53
CA CYS A 260 0.97 0.38 9.90
C CYS A 260 1.12 1.82 9.39
N CYS A 261 0.11 2.34 8.69
CA CYS A 261 0.14 3.70 8.17
C CYS A 261 0.43 4.75 9.26
N LEU A 262 -0.29 4.69 10.38
CA LEU A 262 -0.15 5.69 11.45
C LEU A 262 1.14 5.52 12.26
N SER A 263 1.58 4.28 12.49
CA SER A 263 2.84 4.04 13.21
C SER A 263 4.05 4.48 12.41
N GLU A 264 4.06 4.20 11.10
CA GLU A 264 5.12 4.64 10.20
C GLU A 264 5.14 6.17 10.04
N LEU A 265 3.96 6.82 9.92
CA LEU A 265 3.88 8.28 9.95
C LEU A 265 4.38 8.86 11.28
N SER A 266 4.02 8.27 12.42
CA SER A 266 4.47 8.69 13.73
C SER A 266 6.00 8.63 13.87
N ASP A 267 6.61 7.55 13.39
CA ASP A 267 8.08 7.38 13.37
C ASP A 267 8.74 8.39 12.41
N LEU A 268 8.20 8.52 11.21
CA LEU A 268 8.73 9.45 10.18
C LEU A 268 8.69 10.91 10.62
N LEU A 269 7.62 11.31 11.30
CA LEU A 269 7.39 12.69 11.73
C LEU A 269 7.96 13.01 13.12
N ASP A 270 8.43 12.00 13.86
CA ASP A 270 8.82 12.10 15.28
C ASP A 270 7.72 12.78 16.13
N LYS A 271 6.46 12.37 15.89
CA LYS A 271 5.25 12.92 16.51
C LYS A 271 4.30 11.82 16.96
N GLY A 272 3.65 12.00 18.13
CA GLY A 272 2.52 11.18 18.53
C GLY A 272 1.28 11.50 17.67
N ILE A 273 0.46 10.50 17.42
CA ILE A 273 -0.80 10.64 16.70
C ILE A 273 -1.95 10.20 17.60
N GLU A 274 -2.98 11.03 17.71
CA GLU A 274 -4.23 10.72 18.41
C GLU A 274 -5.34 10.53 17.37
N VAL A 275 -6.05 9.40 17.46
CA VAL A 275 -7.09 9.01 16.49
C VAL A 275 -8.42 8.77 17.17
N GLU A 276 -9.47 9.45 16.70
CA GLU A 276 -10.85 9.19 17.08
C GLU A 276 -11.45 8.13 16.17
N LEU A 277 -11.47 6.87 16.60
CA LEU A 277 -11.92 5.74 15.77
C LEU A 277 -13.40 5.83 15.36
N SER A 278 -14.24 6.51 16.14
CA SER A 278 -15.66 6.72 15.80
C SER A 278 -15.83 7.69 14.62
N ALA A 279 -14.82 8.47 14.27
CA ALA A 279 -14.80 9.33 13.10
C ALA A 279 -14.38 8.61 11.81
N VAL A 280 -13.89 7.38 11.90
CA VAL A 280 -13.50 6.61 10.72
C VAL A 280 -14.73 6.20 9.93
N HIS A 281 -14.78 6.61 8.66
CA HIS A 281 -15.86 6.23 7.75
C HIS A 281 -15.84 4.73 7.46
N THR A 282 -16.96 4.06 7.68
CA THR A 282 -17.07 2.59 7.58
C THR A 282 -18.11 2.14 6.56
N LYS A 283 -17.84 1.01 5.86
CA LYS A 283 -18.77 0.38 4.89
C LYS A 283 -19.99 -0.24 5.58
N ILE A 284 -19.81 -0.69 6.81
CA ILE A 284 -20.84 -1.36 7.61
C ILE A 284 -20.83 -0.80 9.03
N PRO A 285 -21.99 -0.76 9.72
CA PRO A 285 -22.03 -0.37 11.12
C PRO A 285 -21.31 -1.39 12.00
N ASP A 286 -20.95 -0.98 13.20
CA ASP A 286 -20.45 -1.83 14.28
C ASP A 286 -19.12 -2.57 14.01
N LEU A 287 -18.22 -1.98 13.20
CA LEU A 287 -16.85 -2.44 13.16
C LEU A 287 -16.18 -2.22 14.52
N SER A 288 -15.51 -3.26 15.01
CA SER A 288 -14.72 -3.17 16.24
C SER A 288 -13.48 -2.29 16.02
N PRO A 289 -12.92 -1.70 17.09
CA PRO A 289 -11.65 -0.97 17.01
C PRO A 289 -10.53 -1.76 16.34
N ASN A 290 -10.46 -3.07 16.60
CA ASN A 290 -9.50 -3.96 15.98
C ASN A 290 -9.70 -4.03 14.46
N GLU A 291 -10.93 -4.27 14.01
CA GLU A 291 -11.25 -4.34 12.58
C GLU A 291 -10.95 -3.01 11.87
N ILE A 292 -11.26 -1.87 12.49
CA ILE A 292 -10.96 -0.54 11.93
C ILE A 292 -9.46 -0.35 11.74
N MET A 293 -8.66 -0.71 12.74
CA MET A 293 -7.21 -0.46 12.72
C MET A 293 -6.43 -1.37 11.78
N ILE A 294 -6.86 -2.64 11.63
CA ILE A 294 -6.11 -3.63 10.84
C ILE A 294 -6.77 -3.99 9.50
N SER A 295 -7.90 -3.35 9.15
CA SER A 295 -8.51 -3.51 7.83
C SER A 295 -7.59 -2.94 6.75
N GLU A 296 -7.44 -3.70 5.67
CA GLU A 296 -6.67 -3.30 4.48
C GLU A 296 -7.59 -2.91 3.33
N SER A 297 -8.78 -2.33 3.63
CA SER A 297 -9.62 -1.74 2.58
C SER A 297 -8.79 -0.79 1.74
N GLN A 298 -8.83 -1.00 0.43
CA GLN A 298 -7.97 -0.31 -0.52
C GLN A 298 -8.50 1.10 -0.85
N GLU A 299 -7.76 1.85 -1.65
CA GLU A 299 -8.06 3.21 -2.11
C GLU A 299 -8.30 4.17 -0.94
N ARG A 300 -7.41 4.11 0.05
CA ARG A 300 -7.40 5.02 1.21
C ARG A 300 -6.03 5.63 1.39
N MET A 301 -6.02 6.88 1.84
CA MET A 301 -4.79 7.59 2.21
C MET A 301 -4.99 8.41 3.49
N VAL A 302 -3.92 8.57 4.26
CA VAL A 302 -3.84 9.49 5.39
C VAL A 302 -3.07 10.73 4.97
N TYR A 303 -3.61 11.90 5.32
CA TYR A 303 -3.02 13.21 5.10
C TYR A 303 -2.82 13.94 6.41
N ILE A 304 -1.67 14.59 6.57
CA ILE A 304 -1.41 15.52 7.65
C ILE A 304 -1.51 16.93 7.07
N ILE A 305 -2.39 17.73 7.63
CA ILE A 305 -2.66 19.08 7.15
C ILE A 305 -2.76 20.07 8.32
N SER A 306 -2.39 21.31 8.11
CA SER A 306 -2.62 22.34 9.12
C SER A 306 -4.08 22.77 9.13
N LYS A 307 -4.59 23.17 10.32
CA LYS A 307 -6.01 23.51 10.53
C LYS A 307 -6.53 24.58 9.58
N GLU A 308 -5.71 25.56 9.27
CA GLU A 308 -6.06 26.65 8.35
C GLU A 308 -6.23 26.20 6.89
N LYS A 309 -5.71 25.04 6.52
CA LYS A 309 -5.84 24.51 5.17
C LYS A 309 -7.02 23.53 5.01
N LEU A 310 -7.71 23.19 6.11
CA LEU A 310 -8.79 22.20 6.12
C LEU A 310 -9.87 22.52 5.07
N SER A 311 -10.44 23.73 5.09
CA SER A 311 -11.51 24.10 4.16
C SER A 311 -11.07 23.95 2.69
N LYS A 312 -9.85 24.37 2.37
CA LYS A 312 -9.33 24.23 1.01
C LYS A 312 -9.11 22.76 0.62
N PHE A 313 -8.64 21.95 1.57
CA PHE A 313 -8.47 20.51 1.36
C PHE A 313 -9.82 19.84 1.11
N GLU A 314 -10.82 20.11 1.95
CA GLU A 314 -12.19 19.60 1.80
C GLU A 314 -12.82 20.04 0.47
N ASP A 315 -12.68 21.29 0.07
CA ASP A 315 -13.19 21.79 -1.22
C ASP A 315 -12.61 21.02 -2.42
N ILE A 316 -11.30 20.68 -2.36
CA ILE A 316 -10.65 19.89 -3.40
C ILE A 316 -11.21 18.47 -3.41
N PHE A 317 -11.24 17.77 -2.26
CA PHE A 317 -11.73 16.40 -2.21
C PHE A 317 -13.21 16.27 -2.55
N ASN A 318 -14.05 17.17 -2.05
CA ASN A 318 -15.48 17.27 -2.42
C ASN A 318 -15.71 17.47 -3.92
N LYS A 319 -14.85 18.22 -4.62
CA LYS A 319 -14.90 18.38 -6.08
C LYS A 319 -14.81 17.05 -6.82
N TYR A 320 -14.07 16.10 -6.27
CA TYR A 320 -13.91 14.75 -6.80
C TYR A 320 -14.90 13.73 -6.21
N GLY A 321 -15.73 14.14 -5.26
CA GLY A 321 -16.73 13.28 -4.61
C GLY A 321 -16.16 12.32 -3.56
N ILE A 322 -15.05 12.72 -2.96
CA ILE A 322 -14.38 11.99 -1.87
C ILE A 322 -14.65 12.68 -0.55
#